data_9685cee09da1d66bfc616d3f1e0e20ce
#
_entry.id   9685cee09da1d66bfc616d3f1e0e20ce
#
_cell.length_a   1.000
_cell.length_b   1.000
_cell.length_c   1.000
_cell.angle_alpha   90.00
_cell.angle_beta   90.00
_cell.angle_gamma   90.00
#
_symmetry.space_group_name_H-M   'P 1'
#
loop_
_entity.id
_entity.type
_entity.pdbx_description
1 polymer ?
#
loop_
_entity_poly.entity_id
_entity_poly.type
_entity_poly.pdbx_seq_one_letter_code
_entity_poly.pdbx_strand_id
1 'polypeptide(L)'
;MELQSGVSEVADSPAALEKAYPNLRHLRLLEAAQRCGALTTAAEGVHISQPAASQAMIRLSNQFGGKLLERHGNGVFATDRGMIVISRTRRILDLVRSFSQGVSRRLRSDRPKRGGSLESHLTVSHLKAMCFVGRAGSFSSAARALGQSEPSVQRAAREIEGIIGLQLFSGGLRRVQLTQSGLDFSKLASLVLKELDSAYEEVREFDGAYDGRLIIGTLPLARTRIVPDAVVALSQKYPEATIGVLDGTYEGLLQSLETGNIDVLVGALRGKIMHSGLKQKRLFEDRLVIVSGKGHPLAGRHELTREDLANSRWVLPRRGTPTRHLFETLVGDGNLKGVIETGSLVALRGILTQSNFLTIISQRQIYYELQAGLLEVLPFSLEGSERPIGLTTRADWQPTALQADFLSALETAIMPV
;
A
#
# COMPACT_ATOMS: atom_id res chain seq x y z
N MET A 1 -4.43 -14.06 15.68
CA MET A 1 -5.10 -14.25 14.37
C MET A 1 -6.33 -13.35 14.23
N GLU A 2 -6.42 -12.23 14.93
CA GLU A 2 -7.62 -11.33 14.96
C GLU A 2 -7.32 -9.85 14.62
N LEU A 3 -6.15 -9.52 14.06
CA LEU A 3 -5.78 -8.12 13.77
C LEU A 3 -5.88 -7.73 12.27
N GLN A 4 -6.51 -8.57 11.43
CA GLN A 4 -6.67 -8.27 9.99
C GLN A 4 -7.98 -7.55 9.65
N SER A 5 -8.91 -7.37 10.59
CA SER A 5 -10.25 -6.85 10.28
C SER A 5 -10.31 -5.34 9.98
N GLY A 6 -9.44 -4.53 10.55
CA GLY A 6 -9.52 -3.06 10.40
C GLY A 6 -8.97 -2.51 9.08
N VAL A 7 -8.03 -3.21 8.44
CA VAL A 7 -7.42 -2.75 7.15
C VAL A 7 -8.30 -3.11 5.95
N SER A 8 -9.15 -4.13 6.10
CA SER A 8 -10.05 -4.62 5.04
C SER A 8 -11.20 -3.66 4.74
N GLU A 9 -11.79 -3.02 5.74
CA GLU A 9 -13.02 -2.23 5.57
C GLU A 9 -12.82 -0.89 4.83
N VAL A 10 -11.66 -0.26 4.96
CA VAL A 10 -11.38 1.02 4.25
C VAL A 10 -10.92 0.78 2.82
N ALA A 11 -10.39 -0.42 2.53
CA ALA A 11 -9.94 -0.79 1.19
C ALA A 11 -11.10 -1.21 0.25
N ASP A 12 -12.21 -1.70 0.80
CA ASP A 12 -13.36 -2.20 0.04
C ASP A 12 -14.49 -1.16 0.00
N SER A 13 -14.33 -0.09 -0.79
CA SER A 13 -15.48 0.73 -1.16
C SER A 13 -16.42 -0.10 -2.06
N PRO A 14 -17.75 -0.14 -1.79
CA PRO A 14 -18.73 -0.81 -2.66
C PRO A 14 -18.62 -0.38 -4.14
N ALA A 15 -18.18 0.85 -4.40
CA ALA A 15 -17.93 1.37 -5.74
C ALA A 15 -16.83 0.63 -6.53
N ALA A 16 -15.87 -0.03 -5.86
CA ALA A 16 -14.86 -0.85 -6.52
C ALA A 16 -15.41 -2.18 -7.06
N LEU A 17 -16.54 -2.64 -6.53
CA LEU A 17 -17.16 -3.92 -6.89
C LEU A 17 -17.95 -3.81 -8.22
N GLU A 18 -18.58 -2.66 -8.52
CA GLU A 18 -19.39 -2.44 -9.72
C GLU A 18 -18.59 -1.98 -10.94
N LYS A 19 -17.32 -1.62 -10.77
CA LYS A 19 -16.48 -1.16 -11.88
C LYS A 19 -16.34 -2.25 -12.96
N ALA A 20 -16.83 -1.96 -14.16
CA ALA A 20 -16.61 -2.78 -15.34
C ALA A 20 -15.18 -2.57 -15.85
N TYR A 21 -14.24 -3.38 -15.37
CA TYR A 21 -12.87 -3.33 -15.86
C TYR A 21 -12.76 -3.71 -17.33
N PRO A 22 -11.80 -3.13 -18.07
CA PRO A 22 -11.59 -3.43 -19.47
C PRO A 22 -11.04 -4.84 -19.65
N ASN A 23 -11.31 -5.43 -20.81
CA ASN A 23 -10.73 -6.70 -21.17
C ASN A 23 -9.22 -6.55 -21.39
N LEU A 24 -8.40 -7.34 -20.66
CA LEU A 24 -6.94 -7.27 -20.74
C LEU A 24 -6.40 -7.52 -22.16
N ARG A 25 -7.09 -8.33 -22.94
CA ARG A 25 -6.74 -8.56 -24.37
C ARG A 25 -6.93 -7.30 -25.19
N HIS A 26 -7.95 -6.47 -24.90
CA HIS A 26 -8.16 -5.20 -25.57
C HIS A 26 -7.09 -4.17 -25.20
N LEU A 27 -6.66 -4.14 -23.94
CA LEU A 27 -5.53 -3.30 -23.51
C LEU A 27 -4.23 -3.70 -24.21
N ARG A 28 -3.95 -5.00 -24.31
CA ARG A 28 -2.79 -5.50 -25.09
C ARG A 28 -2.87 -5.11 -26.55
N LEU A 29 -4.05 -5.16 -27.16
CA LEU A 29 -4.27 -4.72 -28.55
C LEU A 29 -3.97 -3.23 -28.70
N LEU A 30 -4.43 -2.38 -27.76
CA LEU A 30 -4.17 -0.94 -27.78
C LEU A 30 -2.66 -0.65 -27.70
N GLU A 31 -1.95 -1.30 -26.79
CA GLU A 31 -0.48 -1.17 -26.67
C GLU A 31 0.23 -1.63 -27.94
N ALA A 32 -0.17 -2.77 -28.50
CA ALA A 32 0.41 -3.31 -29.72
C ALA A 32 0.14 -2.40 -30.94
N ALA A 33 -1.06 -1.80 -31.04
CA ALA A 33 -1.41 -0.87 -32.13
C ALA A 33 -0.51 0.38 -32.09
N GLN A 34 -0.28 0.96 -30.93
CA GLN A 34 0.64 2.08 -30.76
C GLN A 34 2.08 1.70 -31.12
N ARG A 35 2.53 0.51 -30.73
CA ARG A 35 3.91 0.04 -30.98
C ARG A 35 4.15 -0.29 -32.45
N CYS A 36 3.16 -0.87 -33.13
CA CYS A 36 3.27 -1.30 -34.53
C CYS A 36 2.85 -0.23 -35.53
N GLY A 37 2.18 0.84 -35.09
CA GLY A 37 1.63 1.88 -35.97
C GLY A 37 0.44 1.42 -36.84
N ALA A 38 -0.06 0.19 -36.65
CA ALA A 38 -1.13 -0.40 -37.44
C ALA A 38 -2.00 -1.35 -36.62
N LEU A 39 -3.33 -1.16 -36.69
CA LEU A 39 -4.28 -2.01 -35.96
C LEU A 39 -4.31 -3.45 -36.52
N THR A 40 -4.10 -3.62 -37.82
CA THR A 40 -4.10 -4.94 -38.46
C THR A 40 -2.95 -5.81 -37.94
N THR A 41 -1.72 -5.29 -37.94
CA THR A 41 -0.54 -5.99 -37.40
C THR A 41 -0.67 -6.26 -35.90
N ALA A 42 -1.25 -5.30 -35.16
CA ALA A 42 -1.54 -5.50 -33.74
C ALA A 42 -2.57 -6.62 -33.51
N ALA A 43 -3.61 -6.72 -34.33
CA ALA A 43 -4.62 -7.77 -34.24
C ALA A 43 -4.03 -9.17 -34.45
N GLU A 44 -3.14 -9.33 -35.43
CA GLU A 44 -2.39 -10.58 -35.66
C GLU A 44 -1.56 -10.95 -34.42
N GLY A 45 -0.85 -10.00 -33.82
CA GLY A 45 -0.01 -10.21 -32.65
C GLY A 45 -0.77 -10.62 -31.39
N VAL A 46 -2.07 -10.28 -31.28
CA VAL A 46 -2.94 -10.72 -30.17
C VAL A 46 -3.95 -11.81 -30.60
N HIS A 47 -3.81 -12.37 -31.79
CA HIS A 47 -4.61 -13.46 -32.34
C HIS A 47 -6.12 -13.17 -32.37
N ILE A 48 -6.52 -12.03 -32.97
CA ILE A 48 -7.90 -11.67 -33.24
C ILE A 48 -8.07 -11.17 -34.66
N SER A 49 -9.27 -11.29 -35.22
CA SER A 49 -9.57 -10.76 -36.53
C SER A 49 -9.61 -9.22 -36.53
N GLN A 50 -9.35 -8.59 -37.67
CA GLN A 50 -9.40 -7.14 -37.83
C GLN A 50 -10.77 -6.53 -37.42
N PRO A 51 -11.92 -7.11 -37.81
CA PRO A 51 -13.22 -6.62 -37.34
C PRO A 51 -13.35 -6.67 -35.81
N ALA A 52 -12.88 -7.76 -35.19
CA ALA A 52 -12.89 -7.89 -33.74
C ALA A 52 -11.98 -6.87 -33.08
N ALA A 53 -10.82 -6.57 -33.68
CA ALA A 53 -9.90 -5.54 -33.19
C ALA A 53 -10.53 -4.13 -33.25
N SER A 54 -11.22 -3.80 -34.32
CA SER A 54 -11.93 -2.52 -34.45
C SER A 54 -13.04 -2.37 -33.39
N GLN A 55 -13.84 -3.42 -33.20
CA GLN A 55 -14.88 -3.44 -32.14
C GLN A 55 -14.29 -3.36 -30.73
N ALA A 56 -13.14 -4.02 -30.50
CA ALA A 56 -12.42 -3.94 -29.21
C ALA A 56 -11.99 -2.51 -28.91
N MET A 57 -11.44 -1.78 -29.90
CA MET A 57 -11.03 -0.38 -29.73
C MET A 57 -12.22 0.55 -29.49
N ILE A 58 -13.35 0.34 -30.16
CA ILE A 58 -14.58 1.11 -29.91
C ILE A 58 -15.04 0.89 -28.45
N ARG A 59 -15.13 -0.37 -27.99
CA ARG A 59 -15.53 -0.69 -26.62
C ARG A 59 -14.59 -0.06 -25.60
N LEU A 60 -13.28 -0.17 -25.84
CA LEU A 60 -12.28 0.39 -24.93
C LEU A 60 -12.38 1.93 -24.89
N SER A 61 -12.54 2.58 -26.04
CA SER A 61 -12.75 4.02 -26.14
C SER A 61 -14.00 4.48 -25.36
N ASN A 62 -15.09 3.74 -25.46
CA ASN A 62 -16.32 4.03 -24.69
C ASN A 62 -16.09 3.86 -23.18
N GLN A 63 -15.34 2.84 -22.76
CA GLN A 63 -15.02 2.60 -21.34
C GLN A 63 -14.16 3.71 -20.72
N PHE A 64 -13.25 4.29 -21.50
CA PHE A 64 -12.37 5.38 -21.06
C PHE A 64 -12.87 6.78 -21.50
N GLY A 65 -14.12 6.90 -21.93
CA GLY A 65 -14.78 8.18 -22.18
C GLY A 65 -14.31 8.96 -23.40
N GLY A 66 -13.57 8.33 -24.33
CA GLY A 66 -13.11 9.02 -25.54
C GLY A 66 -12.20 8.19 -26.43
N LYS A 67 -11.84 8.73 -27.59
CA LYS A 67 -10.93 8.07 -28.52
C LYS A 67 -9.56 7.85 -27.91
N LEU A 68 -9.06 6.61 -27.99
CA LEU A 68 -7.73 6.22 -27.53
C LEU A 68 -6.71 6.15 -28.68
N LEU A 69 -7.18 5.97 -29.91
CA LEU A 69 -6.37 5.94 -31.11
C LEU A 69 -6.94 6.89 -32.15
N GLU A 70 -6.07 7.49 -32.94
CA GLU A 70 -6.39 8.31 -34.09
C GLU A 70 -5.52 7.91 -35.29
N ARG A 71 -5.96 8.29 -36.50
CA ARG A 71 -5.26 8.02 -37.74
C ARG A 71 -4.61 9.29 -38.26
N HIS A 72 -3.32 9.25 -38.51
CA HIS A 72 -2.56 10.30 -39.18
C HIS A 72 -1.77 9.70 -40.36
N GLY A 73 -2.07 10.15 -41.57
CA GLY A 73 -1.46 9.58 -42.78
C GLY A 73 -1.73 8.08 -42.87
N ASN A 74 -0.67 7.28 -42.99
CA ASN A 74 -0.74 5.82 -43.11
C ASN A 74 -0.64 5.09 -41.76
N GLY A 75 -0.63 5.80 -40.61
CA GLY A 75 -0.39 5.21 -39.29
C GLY A 75 -1.54 5.38 -38.32
N VAL A 76 -1.52 4.56 -37.28
CA VAL A 76 -2.39 4.65 -36.11
C VAL A 76 -1.56 5.07 -34.91
N PHE A 77 -1.98 6.14 -34.23
CA PHE A 77 -1.28 6.73 -33.11
C PHE A 77 -2.22 6.86 -31.91
N ALA A 78 -1.66 6.80 -30.72
CA ALA A 78 -2.45 7.05 -29.51
C ALA A 78 -2.73 8.56 -29.33
N THR A 79 -3.92 8.88 -28.91
CA THR A 79 -4.26 10.19 -28.37
C THR A 79 -3.61 10.39 -27.01
N ASP A 80 -3.61 11.60 -26.43
CA ASP A 80 -3.12 11.84 -25.08
C ASP A 80 -3.82 10.93 -24.06
N ARG A 81 -5.15 10.81 -24.14
CA ARG A 81 -5.95 9.86 -23.37
C ARG A 81 -5.48 8.42 -23.59
N GLY A 82 -5.20 8.04 -24.83
CA GLY A 82 -4.68 6.73 -25.21
C GLY A 82 -3.31 6.46 -24.57
N MET A 83 -2.43 7.47 -24.52
CA MET A 83 -1.11 7.35 -23.91
C MET A 83 -1.17 7.08 -22.40
N ILE A 84 -2.13 7.69 -21.69
CA ILE A 84 -2.39 7.40 -20.28
C ILE A 84 -2.72 5.90 -20.10
N VAL A 85 -3.69 5.40 -20.85
CA VAL A 85 -4.11 4.00 -20.77
C VAL A 85 -2.99 3.04 -21.16
N ILE A 86 -2.21 3.38 -22.20
CA ILE A 86 -1.06 2.59 -22.65
C ILE A 86 0.04 2.55 -21.60
N SER A 87 0.33 3.67 -20.94
CA SER A 87 1.32 3.71 -19.86
C SER A 87 0.98 2.70 -18.77
N ARG A 88 -0.26 2.71 -18.29
CA ARG A 88 -0.74 1.76 -17.27
C ARG A 88 -0.80 0.33 -17.80
N THR A 89 -1.17 0.14 -19.07
CA THR A 89 -1.15 -1.18 -19.70
C THR A 89 0.26 -1.78 -19.72
N ARG A 90 1.29 -1.00 -20.06
CA ARG A 90 2.68 -1.47 -20.05
C ARG A 90 3.10 -1.95 -18.68
N ARG A 91 2.75 -1.22 -17.63
CA ARG A 91 3.01 -1.62 -16.24
C ARG A 91 2.31 -2.94 -15.88
N ILE A 92 1.04 -3.10 -16.28
CA ILE A 92 0.32 -4.38 -16.11
C ILE A 92 1.09 -5.53 -16.79
N LEU A 93 1.53 -5.32 -18.02
CA LEU A 93 2.27 -6.34 -18.77
C LEU A 93 3.62 -6.66 -18.10
N ASP A 94 4.32 -5.66 -17.58
CA ASP A 94 5.60 -5.85 -16.89
C ASP A 94 5.42 -6.61 -15.56
N LEU A 95 4.37 -6.33 -14.81
CA LEU A 95 4.00 -7.10 -13.59
C LEU A 95 3.74 -8.57 -13.94
N VAL A 96 2.96 -8.85 -14.98
CA VAL A 96 2.64 -10.22 -15.42
C VAL A 96 3.89 -10.94 -15.94
N ARG A 97 4.75 -10.26 -16.70
CA ARG A 97 6.04 -10.82 -17.18
C ARG A 97 6.98 -11.15 -16.03
N SER A 98 7.14 -10.25 -15.09
CA SER A 98 7.99 -10.44 -13.91
C SER A 98 7.55 -11.67 -13.10
N PHE A 99 6.25 -11.81 -12.89
CA PHE A 99 5.66 -12.98 -12.23
C PHE A 99 5.95 -14.26 -13.05
N SER A 100 5.68 -14.24 -14.35
CA SER A 100 5.92 -15.41 -15.24
C SER A 100 7.38 -15.86 -15.25
N GLN A 101 8.32 -14.92 -15.21
CA GLN A 101 9.76 -15.21 -15.09
C GLN A 101 10.10 -15.85 -13.74
N GLY A 102 9.51 -15.35 -12.65
CA GLY A 102 9.63 -15.93 -11.30
C GLY A 102 9.12 -17.36 -11.25
N VAL A 103 7.95 -17.63 -11.84
CA VAL A 103 7.37 -18.97 -11.97
C VAL A 103 8.30 -19.91 -12.77
N SER A 104 8.81 -19.45 -13.91
CA SER A 104 9.71 -20.25 -14.77
C SER A 104 10.99 -20.65 -14.04
N ARG A 105 11.53 -19.78 -13.17
CA ARG A 105 12.71 -20.11 -12.34
C ARG A 105 12.40 -21.17 -11.27
N ARG A 106 11.18 -21.20 -10.73
CA ARG A 106 10.76 -22.16 -9.70
C ARG A 106 10.44 -23.53 -10.27
N LEU A 107 9.89 -23.56 -11.47
CA LEU A 107 9.49 -24.82 -12.13
C LEU A 107 10.68 -25.67 -12.61
N ARG A 108 11.96 -25.22 -12.37
CA ARG A 108 13.19 -25.99 -12.70
C ARG A 108 12.83 -27.30 -13.36
N SER A 109 12.56 -27.38 -14.64
CA SER A 109 12.69 -28.59 -15.44
C SER A 109 11.95 -28.58 -16.79
N ASP A 110 12.41 -29.33 -17.66
CA ASP A 110 12.08 -30.05 -18.88
C ASP A 110 10.59 -30.31 -19.24
N ARG A 111 9.64 -29.63 -18.65
CA ARG A 111 8.26 -29.66 -19.13
C ARG A 111 8.08 -28.60 -20.21
N PRO A 112 7.80 -29.02 -21.45
CA PRO A 112 7.45 -28.07 -22.50
C PRO A 112 6.26 -27.24 -22.04
N LYS A 113 6.36 -25.90 -22.22
CA LYS A 113 5.27 -24.96 -21.98
C LYS A 113 4.03 -25.41 -22.78
N ARG A 114 3.18 -26.23 -22.20
CA ARG A 114 1.82 -26.46 -22.68
C ARG A 114 0.98 -25.27 -22.27
N GLY A 115 0.73 -24.38 -23.20
CA GLY A 115 -0.17 -23.22 -23.00
C GLY A 115 0.54 -21.92 -23.38
N GLY A 116 -0.17 -21.03 -24.04
CA GLY A 116 0.29 -19.68 -24.37
C GLY A 116 0.75 -18.92 -23.12
N SER A 117 1.41 -17.77 -23.33
CA SER A 117 1.90 -16.96 -22.20
C SER A 117 0.75 -16.62 -21.22
N LEU A 118 1.03 -16.52 -19.93
CA LEU A 118 0.05 -16.10 -18.91
C LEU A 118 -0.69 -14.82 -19.35
N GLU A 119 0.00 -13.89 -20.00
CA GLU A 119 -0.56 -12.67 -20.57
C GLU A 119 -1.72 -12.93 -21.54
N SER A 120 -1.71 -14.05 -22.28
CA SER A 120 -2.72 -14.37 -23.29
C SER A 120 -4.02 -14.89 -22.69
N HIS A 121 -3.96 -15.52 -21.52
CA HIS A 121 -5.06 -16.21 -20.88
C HIS A 121 -5.60 -15.51 -19.64
N LEU A 122 -4.85 -14.54 -19.10
CA LEU A 122 -5.25 -13.80 -17.91
C LEU A 122 -6.50 -12.96 -18.17
N THR A 123 -7.51 -13.09 -17.31
CA THR A 123 -8.75 -12.32 -17.35
C THR A 123 -8.95 -11.53 -16.08
N VAL A 124 -9.81 -10.51 -16.13
CA VAL A 124 -10.21 -9.75 -14.93
C VAL A 124 -10.91 -10.65 -13.91
N SER A 125 -11.68 -11.64 -14.36
CA SER A 125 -12.33 -12.60 -13.44
C SER A 125 -11.30 -13.41 -12.65
N HIS A 126 -10.22 -13.86 -13.30
CA HIS A 126 -9.09 -14.52 -12.63
C HIS A 126 -8.44 -13.61 -11.57
N LEU A 127 -8.20 -12.35 -11.92
CA LEU A 127 -7.59 -11.37 -11.01
C LEU A 127 -8.50 -11.09 -9.81
N LYS A 128 -9.79 -10.80 -10.06
CA LYS A 128 -10.78 -10.57 -8.99
C LYS A 128 -10.87 -11.79 -8.06
N ALA A 129 -11.04 -13.00 -8.61
CA ALA A 129 -11.15 -14.23 -7.81
C ALA A 129 -9.93 -14.40 -6.90
N MET A 130 -8.71 -14.31 -7.44
CA MET A 130 -7.48 -14.52 -6.68
C MET A 130 -7.21 -13.42 -5.66
N CYS A 131 -7.46 -12.16 -6.01
CA CYS A 131 -7.31 -11.02 -5.12
C CYS A 131 -8.24 -11.17 -3.90
N PHE A 132 -9.53 -11.46 -4.13
CA PHE A 132 -10.51 -11.56 -3.06
C PHE A 132 -10.37 -12.83 -2.23
N VAL A 133 -10.02 -13.98 -2.83
CA VAL A 133 -9.71 -15.19 -2.06
C VAL A 133 -8.49 -14.99 -1.17
N GLY A 134 -7.47 -14.28 -1.67
CA GLY A 134 -6.28 -13.95 -0.88
C GLY A 134 -6.57 -13.06 0.32
N ARG A 135 -7.52 -12.13 0.19
CA ARG A 135 -7.96 -11.24 1.27
C ARG A 135 -8.90 -11.93 2.26
N ALA A 136 -9.90 -12.62 1.73
CA ALA A 136 -10.99 -13.18 2.53
C ALA A 136 -10.68 -14.54 3.15
N GLY A 137 -9.65 -15.25 2.69
CA GLY A 137 -9.24 -16.56 3.17
C GLY A 137 -10.19 -17.70 2.83
N SER A 138 -11.28 -17.46 2.08
CA SER A 138 -12.23 -18.49 1.64
C SER A 138 -12.92 -18.11 0.33
N PHE A 139 -13.33 -19.11 -0.45
CA PHE A 139 -14.13 -18.90 -1.67
C PHE A 139 -15.51 -18.30 -1.37
N SER A 140 -16.15 -18.75 -0.30
CA SER A 140 -17.48 -18.26 0.10
C SER A 140 -17.45 -16.77 0.47
N SER A 141 -16.48 -16.35 1.28
CA SER A 141 -16.32 -14.93 1.65
C SER A 141 -15.93 -14.07 0.44
N ALA A 142 -15.04 -14.57 -0.42
CA ALA A 142 -14.68 -13.88 -1.66
C ALA A 142 -15.88 -13.74 -2.61
N ALA A 143 -16.70 -14.78 -2.76
CA ALA A 143 -17.91 -14.75 -3.59
C ALA A 143 -18.92 -13.72 -3.08
N ARG A 144 -19.13 -13.66 -1.77
CA ARG A 144 -20.00 -12.66 -1.14
C ARG A 144 -19.50 -11.25 -1.40
N ALA A 145 -18.20 -11.02 -1.19
CA ALA A 145 -17.56 -9.73 -1.46
C ALA A 145 -17.63 -9.32 -2.94
N LEU A 146 -17.61 -10.27 -3.88
CA LEU A 146 -17.68 -10.02 -5.31
C LEU A 146 -19.13 -9.94 -5.87
N GLY A 147 -20.14 -10.23 -5.05
CA GLY A 147 -21.53 -10.35 -5.53
C GLY A 147 -21.71 -11.50 -6.54
N GLN A 148 -20.92 -12.57 -6.44
CA GLN A 148 -20.90 -13.70 -7.37
C GLN A 148 -21.20 -15.01 -6.66
N SER A 149 -21.49 -16.07 -7.44
CA SER A 149 -21.64 -17.41 -6.88
C SER A 149 -20.28 -18.01 -6.51
N GLU A 150 -20.22 -18.75 -5.40
CA GLU A 150 -19.00 -19.43 -4.96
C GLU A 150 -18.41 -20.35 -6.07
N PRO A 151 -19.22 -21.15 -6.81
CA PRO A 151 -18.69 -21.96 -7.91
C PRO A 151 -18.01 -21.14 -9.02
N SER A 152 -18.51 -19.91 -9.31
CA SER A 152 -17.90 -19.04 -10.31
C SER A 152 -16.52 -18.57 -9.88
N VAL A 153 -16.39 -18.12 -8.63
CA VAL A 153 -15.10 -17.67 -8.06
C VAL A 153 -14.12 -18.83 -7.99
N GLN A 154 -14.59 -20.01 -7.53
CA GLN A 154 -13.75 -21.21 -7.45
C GLN A 154 -13.27 -21.66 -8.83
N ARG A 155 -14.14 -21.63 -9.85
CA ARG A 155 -13.77 -21.97 -11.23
C ARG A 155 -12.68 -21.02 -11.75
N ALA A 156 -12.88 -19.72 -11.67
CA ALA A 156 -11.90 -18.73 -12.12
C ALA A 156 -10.55 -18.91 -11.41
N ALA A 157 -10.55 -19.15 -10.10
CA ALA A 157 -9.34 -19.39 -9.34
C ALA A 157 -8.62 -20.69 -9.73
N ARG A 158 -9.35 -21.77 -10.04
CA ARG A 158 -8.77 -23.04 -10.48
C ARG A 158 -8.31 -23.02 -11.94
N GLU A 159 -8.97 -22.25 -12.80
CA GLU A 159 -8.54 -22.06 -14.19
C GLU A 159 -7.15 -21.43 -14.23
N ILE A 160 -6.89 -20.40 -13.42
CA ILE A 160 -5.57 -19.78 -13.38
C ILE A 160 -4.49 -20.71 -12.81
N GLU A 161 -4.83 -21.57 -11.85
CA GLU A 161 -3.93 -22.60 -11.35
C GLU A 161 -3.48 -23.55 -12.49
N GLY A 162 -4.42 -23.96 -13.35
CA GLY A 162 -4.14 -24.73 -14.55
C GLY A 162 -3.28 -24.00 -15.60
N ILE A 163 -3.53 -22.71 -15.80
CA ILE A 163 -2.76 -21.87 -16.76
C ILE A 163 -1.32 -21.70 -16.30
N ILE A 164 -1.11 -21.44 -15.01
CA ILE A 164 0.24 -21.23 -14.43
C ILE A 164 1.00 -22.54 -14.30
N GLY A 165 0.29 -23.67 -14.10
CA GLY A 165 0.87 -24.99 -13.87
C GLY A 165 1.50 -25.13 -12.47
N LEU A 166 1.10 -24.30 -11.51
CA LEU A 166 1.51 -24.35 -10.11
C LEU A 166 0.28 -24.50 -9.23
N GLN A 167 0.43 -25.24 -8.14
CA GLN A 167 -0.59 -25.32 -7.11
C GLN A 167 -0.65 -23.99 -6.35
N LEU A 168 -1.78 -23.28 -6.46
CA LEU A 168 -2.03 -22.01 -5.78
C LEU A 168 -2.77 -22.20 -4.46
N PHE A 169 -3.45 -23.33 -4.29
CA PHE A 169 -4.25 -23.64 -3.12
C PHE A 169 -3.79 -24.92 -2.45
N SER A 170 -3.77 -24.94 -1.12
CA SER A 170 -3.56 -26.09 -0.26
C SER A 170 -4.78 -26.26 0.67
N GLY A 171 -4.99 -27.49 1.18
CA GLY A 171 -6.11 -27.81 2.07
C GLY A 171 -7.36 -28.34 1.35
N GLY A 172 -8.36 -28.79 2.14
CA GLY A 172 -9.61 -29.36 1.64
C GLY A 172 -10.67 -28.29 1.33
N LEU A 173 -11.82 -28.73 0.80
CA LEU A 173 -12.93 -27.86 0.36
C LEU A 173 -13.46 -26.87 1.44
N ARG A 174 -13.29 -27.17 2.72
CA ARG A 174 -13.80 -26.34 3.83
C ARG A 174 -12.81 -25.27 4.34
N ARG A 175 -11.53 -25.39 4.00
CA ARG A 175 -10.50 -24.43 4.45
C ARG A 175 -9.45 -24.28 3.36
N VAL A 176 -9.61 -23.24 2.56
CA VAL A 176 -8.67 -22.92 1.48
C VAL A 176 -7.54 -22.10 2.07
N GLN A 177 -6.31 -22.58 1.93
CA GLN A 177 -5.11 -21.83 2.23
C GLN A 177 -4.36 -21.57 0.93
N LEU A 178 -3.86 -20.37 0.74
CA LEU A 178 -2.97 -20.09 -0.37
C LEU A 178 -1.59 -20.69 -0.11
N THR A 179 -1.02 -21.33 -1.12
CA THR A 179 0.41 -21.66 -1.14
C THR A 179 1.22 -20.38 -1.28
N GLN A 180 2.54 -20.46 -1.16
CA GLN A 180 3.40 -19.29 -1.46
C GLN A 180 3.18 -18.77 -2.89
N SER A 181 3.03 -19.66 -3.88
CA SER A 181 2.70 -19.28 -5.25
C SER A 181 1.32 -18.64 -5.35
N GLY A 182 0.37 -19.09 -4.55
CA GLY A 182 -0.97 -18.50 -4.44
C GLY A 182 -0.93 -17.08 -3.86
N LEU A 183 -0.13 -16.86 -2.81
CA LEU A 183 0.09 -15.54 -2.22
C LEU A 183 0.76 -14.59 -3.22
N ASP A 184 1.80 -15.05 -3.92
CA ASP A 184 2.50 -14.26 -4.93
C ASP A 184 1.56 -13.88 -6.10
N PHE A 185 0.69 -14.81 -6.53
CA PHE A 185 -0.30 -14.50 -7.57
C PHE A 185 -1.42 -13.58 -7.08
N SER A 186 -1.88 -13.74 -5.84
CA SER A 186 -2.85 -12.83 -5.23
C SER A 186 -2.30 -11.41 -5.14
N LYS A 187 -1.01 -11.26 -4.80
CA LYS A 187 -0.31 -9.97 -4.83
C LYS A 187 -0.26 -9.39 -6.25
N LEU A 188 0.14 -10.18 -7.25
CA LEU A 188 0.09 -9.76 -8.66
C LEU A 188 -1.30 -9.29 -9.05
N ALA A 189 -2.33 -10.07 -8.74
CA ALA A 189 -3.71 -9.76 -9.07
C ALA A 189 -4.17 -8.43 -8.47
N SER A 190 -3.82 -8.18 -7.21
CA SER A 190 -4.12 -6.93 -6.52
C SER A 190 -3.43 -5.74 -7.18
N LEU A 191 -2.16 -5.87 -7.55
CA LEU A 191 -1.39 -4.80 -8.20
C LEU A 191 -1.91 -4.52 -9.63
N VAL A 192 -2.27 -5.54 -10.40
CA VAL A 192 -2.87 -5.35 -11.74
C VAL A 192 -4.22 -4.64 -11.64
N LEU A 193 -5.08 -5.00 -10.70
CA LEU A 193 -6.34 -4.30 -10.46
C LEU A 193 -6.10 -2.84 -10.06
N LYS A 194 -5.11 -2.56 -9.22
CA LYS A 194 -4.73 -1.20 -8.84
C LYS A 194 -4.24 -0.37 -10.05
N GLU A 195 -3.45 -0.94 -10.95
CA GLU A 195 -3.03 -0.23 -12.19
C GLU A 195 -4.24 0.05 -13.11
N LEU A 196 -5.23 -0.84 -13.16
CA LEU A 196 -6.48 -0.58 -13.89
C LEU A 196 -7.28 0.57 -13.25
N ASP A 197 -7.37 0.61 -11.91
CA ASP A 197 -8.00 1.72 -11.21
C ASP A 197 -7.26 3.03 -11.48
N SER A 198 -5.94 3.04 -11.39
CA SER A 198 -5.12 4.21 -11.68
C SER A 198 -5.28 4.69 -13.12
N ALA A 199 -5.48 3.77 -14.10
CA ALA A 199 -5.76 4.17 -15.48
C ALA A 199 -7.08 4.96 -15.60
N TYR A 200 -8.13 4.55 -14.87
CA TYR A 200 -9.39 5.30 -14.84
C TYR A 200 -9.25 6.63 -14.09
N GLU A 201 -8.54 6.64 -12.96
CA GLU A 201 -8.30 7.86 -12.20
C GLU A 201 -7.55 8.90 -13.03
N GLU A 202 -6.45 8.54 -13.69
CA GLU A 202 -5.67 9.45 -14.54
C GLU A 202 -6.44 9.95 -15.76
N VAL A 203 -7.27 9.11 -16.38
CA VAL A 203 -8.15 9.55 -17.47
C VAL A 203 -9.20 10.55 -16.97
N ARG A 204 -9.75 10.36 -15.79
CA ARG A 204 -10.69 11.30 -15.18
C ARG A 204 -10.00 12.61 -14.77
N GLU A 205 -8.79 12.53 -14.23
CA GLU A 205 -7.95 13.72 -13.98
C GLU A 205 -7.69 14.50 -15.28
N PHE A 206 -7.40 13.80 -16.38
CA PHE A 206 -7.24 14.40 -17.71
C PHE A 206 -8.54 15.09 -18.19
N ASP A 207 -9.70 14.58 -17.82
CA ASP A 207 -11.02 15.18 -18.10
C ASP A 207 -11.41 16.28 -17.11
N GLY A 208 -10.55 16.61 -16.14
CA GLY A 208 -10.80 17.62 -15.13
C GLY A 208 -11.61 17.15 -13.91
N ALA A 209 -11.83 15.85 -13.76
CA ALA A 209 -12.49 15.27 -12.60
C ALA A 209 -11.43 14.72 -11.59
N TYR A 210 -11.31 15.36 -10.45
CA TYR A 210 -10.28 15.07 -9.44
C TYR A 210 -10.85 14.31 -8.23
N ASP A 211 -11.48 13.19 -8.47
CA ASP A 211 -12.13 12.32 -7.49
C ASP A 211 -11.37 11.02 -7.23
N GLY A 212 -10.07 11.04 -7.49
CA GLY A 212 -9.16 9.91 -7.27
C GLY A 212 -9.09 9.45 -5.81
N ARG A 213 -8.35 8.36 -5.58
CA ARG A 213 -8.20 7.75 -4.26
C ARG A 213 -6.73 7.67 -3.85
N LEU A 214 -6.45 8.07 -2.59
CA LEU A 214 -5.16 7.95 -1.94
C LEU A 214 -5.31 7.23 -0.60
N ILE A 215 -4.56 6.15 -0.38
CA ILE A 215 -4.54 5.43 0.90
C ILE A 215 -3.13 5.49 1.48
N ILE A 216 -3.02 6.09 2.67
CA ILE A 216 -1.78 6.36 3.37
C ILE A 216 -1.66 5.43 4.57
N GLY A 217 -0.63 4.60 4.60
CA GLY A 217 -0.26 3.87 5.82
C GLY A 217 0.59 4.76 6.72
N THR A 218 0.30 4.79 8.02
CA THR A 218 0.99 5.68 8.96
C THR A 218 1.54 4.96 10.18
N LEU A 219 2.80 5.23 10.52
CA LEU A 219 3.36 4.89 11.81
C LEU A 219 3.12 6.02 12.83
N PRO A 220 3.19 5.74 14.14
CA PRO A 220 2.71 6.66 15.19
C PRO A 220 3.17 8.12 15.06
N LEU A 221 4.45 8.37 14.78
CA LEU A 221 5.00 9.72 14.66
C LEU A 221 4.32 10.56 13.57
N ALA A 222 3.99 9.95 12.44
CA ALA A 222 3.46 10.65 11.28
C ALA A 222 2.02 11.13 11.47
N ARG A 223 1.29 10.57 12.46
CA ARG A 223 -0.15 10.78 12.68
C ARG A 223 -0.49 12.10 13.36
N THR A 224 0.44 12.70 14.10
CA THR A 224 0.14 13.90 14.90
C THR A 224 0.04 15.16 14.06
N ARG A 225 1.02 15.38 13.16
CA ARG A 225 1.06 16.59 12.33
C ARG A 225 1.32 16.31 10.86
N ILE A 226 2.40 15.62 10.56
CA ILE A 226 2.97 15.51 9.20
C ILE A 226 1.93 15.04 8.18
N VAL A 227 1.26 13.92 8.45
CA VAL A 227 0.22 13.39 7.55
C VAL A 227 -1.07 14.21 7.64
N PRO A 228 -1.60 14.59 8.82
CA PRO A 228 -2.75 15.50 8.91
C PRO A 228 -2.57 16.82 8.18
N ASP A 229 -1.42 17.50 8.33
CA ASP A 229 -1.16 18.78 7.66
C ASP A 229 -1.16 18.61 6.13
N ALA A 230 -0.50 17.56 5.63
CA ALA A 230 -0.50 17.24 4.20
C ALA A 230 -1.89 16.85 3.68
N VAL A 231 -2.68 16.09 4.45
CA VAL A 231 -4.06 15.70 4.08
C VAL A 231 -4.98 16.91 4.03
N VAL A 232 -4.88 17.84 4.99
CA VAL A 232 -5.67 19.08 5.00
C VAL A 232 -5.35 19.92 3.76
N ALA A 233 -4.07 20.12 3.44
CA ALA A 233 -3.67 20.86 2.24
C ALA A 233 -4.18 20.17 0.96
N LEU A 234 -4.10 18.86 0.90
CA LEU A 234 -4.56 18.08 -0.25
C LEU A 234 -6.08 18.13 -0.41
N SER A 235 -6.85 18.04 0.69
CA SER A 235 -8.32 18.08 0.66
C SER A 235 -8.88 19.42 0.17
N GLN A 236 -8.13 20.51 0.37
CA GLN A 236 -8.48 21.81 -0.18
C GLN A 236 -8.29 21.86 -1.70
N LYS A 237 -7.27 21.20 -2.22
CA LYS A 237 -6.98 21.13 -3.67
C LYS A 237 -7.88 20.12 -4.39
N TYR A 238 -8.24 19.03 -3.71
CA TYR A 238 -8.98 17.89 -4.25
C TYR A 238 -10.22 17.57 -3.38
N PRO A 239 -11.25 18.41 -3.38
CA PRO A 239 -12.39 18.28 -2.46
C PRO A 239 -13.22 17.01 -2.67
N GLU A 240 -13.18 16.42 -3.86
CA GLU A 240 -13.92 15.19 -4.19
C GLU A 240 -13.07 13.91 -4.03
N ALA A 241 -11.78 14.04 -3.76
CA ALA A 241 -10.89 12.89 -3.60
C ALA A 241 -11.17 12.12 -2.31
N THR A 242 -11.06 10.82 -2.38
CA THR A 242 -11.13 9.95 -1.19
C THR A 242 -9.74 9.73 -0.61
N ILE A 243 -9.48 10.25 0.58
CA ILE A 243 -8.21 10.09 1.28
C ILE A 243 -8.42 9.21 2.50
N GLY A 244 -7.75 8.05 2.51
CA GLY A 244 -7.75 7.12 3.65
C GLY A 244 -6.41 7.18 4.40
N VAL A 245 -6.47 7.29 5.72
CA VAL A 245 -5.29 7.23 6.61
C VAL A 245 -5.43 5.99 7.48
N LEU A 246 -4.57 5.00 7.24
CA LEU A 246 -4.60 3.72 7.92
C LEU A 246 -3.47 3.61 8.92
N ASP A 247 -3.77 3.03 10.06
CA ASP A 247 -2.80 2.69 11.07
C ASP A 247 -2.67 1.18 11.27
N GLY A 248 -1.52 0.76 11.78
CA GLY A 248 -1.26 -0.66 11.99
C GLY A 248 0.15 -0.92 12.49
N THR A 249 0.50 -2.20 12.54
CA THR A 249 1.88 -2.63 12.76
C THR A 249 2.71 -2.33 11.51
N TYR A 250 4.03 -2.16 11.68
CA TYR A 250 4.92 -1.94 10.54
C TYR A 250 4.80 -3.06 9.50
N GLU A 251 4.80 -4.30 9.96
CA GLU A 251 4.73 -5.49 9.11
C GLU A 251 3.38 -5.57 8.36
N GLY A 252 2.26 -5.27 9.02
CA GLY A 252 0.94 -5.25 8.40
C GLY A 252 0.80 -4.13 7.36
N LEU A 253 1.32 -2.94 7.65
CA LEU A 253 1.33 -1.83 6.70
C LEU A 253 2.28 -2.11 5.53
N LEU A 254 3.43 -2.74 5.77
CA LEU A 254 4.35 -3.13 4.72
C LEU A 254 3.72 -4.16 3.76
N GLN A 255 3.04 -5.16 4.30
CA GLN A 255 2.26 -6.12 3.51
C GLN A 255 1.15 -5.43 2.71
N SER A 256 0.44 -4.47 3.31
CA SER A 256 -0.58 -3.67 2.64
C SER A 256 0.00 -2.82 1.50
N LEU A 257 1.21 -2.27 1.68
CA LEU A 257 1.92 -1.55 0.64
C LEU A 257 2.32 -2.47 -0.53
N GLU A 258 2.83 -3.64 -0.21
CA GLU A 258 3.24 -4.62 -1.21
C GLU A 258 2.07 -5.14 -2.06
N THR A 259 0.89 -5.26 -1.47
CA THR A 259 -0.34 -5.70 -2.16
C THR A 259 -1.11 -4.55 -2.81
N GLY A 260 -0.65 -3.29 -2.67
CA GLY A 260 -1.32 -2.11 -3.23
C GLY A 260 -2.57 -1.66 -2.47
N ASN A 261 -2.83 -2.21 -1.27
CA ASN A 261 -3.93 -1.77 -0.40
C ASN A 261 -3.66 -0.40 0.22
N ILE A 262 -2.39 -0.02 0.39
CA ILE A 262 -1.96 1.36 0.64
C ILE A 262 -1.01 1.80 -0.48
N ASP A 263 -0.96 3.09 -0.74
CA ASP A 263 -0.14 3.68 -1.79
C ASP A 263 1.26 4.06 -1.29
N VAL A 264 1.33 4.55 -0.08
CA VAL A 264 2.55 5.00 0.59
C VAL A 264 2.50 4.69 2.09
N LEU A 265 3.63 4.35 2.68
CA LEU A 265 3.81 4.20 4.12
C LEU A 265 4.70 5.32 4.63
N VAL A 266 4.20 6.09 5.62
CA VAL A 266 4.89 7.24 6.22
C VAL A 266 5.27 6.93 7.67
N GLY A 267 6.56 7.09 8.01
CA GLY A 267 7.03 6.90 9.38
C GLY A 267 8.51 6.59 9.50
N ALA A 268 8.91 6.01 10.62
CA ALA A 268 10.30 5.65 10.87
C ALA A 268 10.77 4.57 9.87
N LEU A 269 11.85 4.88 9.17
CA LEU A 269 12.49 3.95 8.25
C LEU A 269 13.21 2.87 9.06
N ARG A 270 13.10 1.64 8.62
CA ARG A 270 13.88 0.54 9.18
C ARG A 270 14.99 0.20 8.20
N GLY A 271 16.18 -0.13 8.70
CA GLY A 271 17.41 -0.42 7.94
C GLY A 271 17.23 -1.07 6.56
N LYS A 272 18.12 -1.88 6.06
CA LYS A 272 17.96 -2.49 4.72
C LYS A 272 16.62 -3.22 4.61
N ILE A 273 15.74 -2.71 3.73
CA ILE A 273 14.53 -3.45 3.35
C ILE A 273 15.00 -4.74 2.69
N MET A 274 14.77 -5.88 3.36
CA MET A 274 15.07 -7.20 2.77
C MET A 274 14.08 -7.58 1.64
N HIS A 275 13.06 -6.76 1.40
CA HIS A 275 12.04 -6.97 0.37
C HIS A 275 12.47 -6.30 -0.94
N SER A 276 12.88 -7.10 -1.92
CA SER A 276 13.05 -6.64 -3.30
C SER A 276 11.72 -6.11 -3.83
N GLY A 277 11.67 -4.88 -4.27
CA GLY A 277 10.46 -4.26 -4.84
C GLY A 277 9.89 -3.10 -4.01
N LEU A 278 10.56 -2.71 -2.92
CA LEU A 278 10.25 -1.50 -2.17
C LEU A 278 11.42 -0.51 -2.23
N LYS A 279 11.11 0.77 -2.12
CA LYS A 279 12.10 1.86 -2.00
C LYS A 279 11.75 2.76 -0.83
N GLN A 280 12.76 3.31 -0.20
CA GLN A 280 12.64 4.28 0.87
C GLN A 280 13.20 5.63 0.44
N LYS A 281 12.53 6.70 0.84
CA LYS A 281 13.03 8.07 0.75
C LYS A 281 13.05 8.66 2.15
N ARG A 282 14.26 9.01 2.65
CA ARG A 282 14.40 9.74 3.91
C ARG A 282 13.89 11.17 3.72
N LEU A 283 13.13 11.65 4.69
CA LEU A 283 12.61 13.00 4.74
C LEU A 283 13.35 13.85 5.78
N PHE A 284 13.48 13.36 7.00
CA PHE A 284 14.20 14.06 8.08
C PHE A 284 14.69 13.08 9.15
N GLU A 285 15.41 13.59 10.11
CA GLU A 285 15.81 12.87 11.31
C GLU A 285 14.97 13.28 12.51
N ASP A 286 14.53 12.28 13.28
CA ASP A 286 13.78 12.44 14.51
C ASP A 286 14.60 11.90 15.69
N ARG A 287 14.34 12.45 16.88
CA ARG A 287 14.98 12.00 18.11
C ARG A 287 13.93 11.66 19.16
N LEU A 288 14.18 10.60 19.91
CA LEU A 288 13.38 10.24 21.07
C LEU A 288 13.81 11.03 22.28
N VAL A 289 12.86 11.31 23.17
CA VAL A 289 13.07 12.00 24.46
C VAL A 289 12.31 11.26 25.56
N ILE A 290 12.71 11.51 26.81
CA ILE A 290 11.97 11.07 28.00
C ILE A 290 10.92 12.13 28.32
N VAL A 291 9.70 11.68 28.59
CA VAL A 291 8.54 12.54 28.81
C VAL A 291 7.78 12.09 30.05
N SER A 292 7.26 13.06 30.76
CA SER A 292 6.37 12.89 31.93
C SER A 292 5.10 13.72 31.80
N GLY A 293 4.15 13.49 32.68
CA GLY A 293 3.07 14.44 32.93
C GLY A 293 3.61 15.69 33.63
N LYS A 294 2.87 16.82 33.47
CA LYS A 294 3.22 18.08 34.12
C LYS A 294 3.29 17.93 35.65
N GLY A 295 4.34 18.50 36.27
CA GLY A 295 4.53 18.47 37.70
C GLY A 295 5.10 17.15 38.23
N HIS A 296 5.67 16.33 37.37
CA HIS A 296 6.36 15.11 37.78
C HIS A 296 7.56 15.43 38.70
N PRO A 297 7.84 14.64 39.75
CA PRO A 297 8.93 14.92 40.70
C PRO A 297 10.33 15.10 40.07
N LEU A 298 10.55 14.54 38.90
CA LEU A 298 11.81 14.69 38.16
C LEU A 298 11.84 15.92 37.22
N ALA A 299 10.73 16.60 36.99
CA ALA A 299 10.62 17.70 36.04
C ALA A 299 11.42 18.96 36.44
N GLY A 300 11.57 19.19 37.74
CA GLY A 300 12.33 20.34 38.27
C GLY A 300 13.85 20.10 38.36
N ARG A 301 14.37 18.96 37.94
CA ARG A 301 15.80 18.65 38.00
C ARG A 301 16.52 19.18 36.77
N HIS A 302 17.73 19.66 36.96
CA HIS A 302 18.59 20.14 35.84
C HIS A 302 19.24 18.99 35.07
N GLU A 303 19.45 17.86 35.74
CA GLU A 303 20.08 16.66 35.18
C GLU A 303 19.46 15.41 35.81
N LEU A 304 19.27 14.39 35.00
CA LEU A 304 18.79 13.08 35.42
C LEU A 304 19.87 12.02 35.26
N THR A 305 19.92 11.11 36.21
CA THR A 305 20.82 9.97 36.17
C THR A 305 20.11 8.70 35.64
N ARG A 306 20.88 7.71 35.22
CA ARG A 306 20.34 6.37 34.87
C ARG A 306 19.61 5.72 36.04
N GLU A 307 20.04 5.99 37.29
CA GLU A 307 19.41 5.48 38.48
C GLU A 307 18.03 6.10 38.71
N ASP A 308 17.86 7.40 38.47
CA ASP A 308 16.55 8.05 38.50
C ASP A 308 15.55 7.39 37.52
N LEU A 309 16.03 7.02 36.33
CA LEU A 309 15.24 6.34 35.31
C LEU A 309 14.91 4.90 35.71
N ALA A 310 15.89 4.15 36.26
CA ALA A 310 15.69 2.77 36.71
C ALA A 310 14.70 2.67 37.87
N ASN A 311 14.66 3.68 38.76
CA ASN A 311 13.74 3.76 39.89
C ASN A 311 12.34 4.29 39.50
N SER A 312 12.13 4.75 38.27
CA SER A 312 10.87 5.28 37.78
C SER A 312 9.93 4.17 37.29
N ARG A 313 8.65 4.51 37.17
CA ARG A 313 7.62 3.65 36.54
C ARG A 313 7.43 4.08 35.09
N TRP A 314 7.15 3.11 34.20
CA TRP A 314 7.18 3.37 32.78
C TRP A 314 5.92 2.96 32.04
N VAL A 315 5.50 3.81 31.10
CA VAL A 315 4.59 3.43 30.01
C VAL A 315 5.42 3.27 28.74
N LEU A 316 5.43 2.09 28.19
CA LEU A 316 6.32 1.73 27.07
C LEU A 316 5.54 1.16 25.88
N PRO A 317 6.06 1.27 24.66
CA PRO A 317 5.51 0.54 23.53
C PRO A 317 5.70 -0.98 23.70
N ARG A 318 4.95 -1.76 22.91
CA ARG A 318 5.01 -3.22 22.91
C ARG A 318 6.44 -3.71 22.66
N ARG A 319 6.76 -4.87 23.23
CA ARG A 319 8.04 -5.56 22.97
C ARG A 319 8.24 -5.78 21.48
N GLY A 320 9.49 -5.81 21.02
CA GLY A 320 9.87 -5.97 19.61
C GLY A 320 9.80 -4.68 18.77
N THR A 321 9.40 -3.54 19.35
CA THR A 321 9.51 -2.25 18.66
C THR A 321 10.91 -1.64 18.85
N PRO A 322 11.44 -0.88 17.85
CA PRO A 322 12.75 -0.23 17.97
C PRO A 322 12.88 0.67 19.21
N THR A 323 11.81 1.43 19.52
CA THR A 323 11.78 2.29 20.73
C THR A 323 11.87 1.48 22.03
N ARG A 324 11.21 0.32 22.09
CA ARG A 324 11.31 -0.57 23.25
C ARG A 324 12.69 -1.16 23.38
N HIS A 325 13.30 -1.58 22.28
CA HIS A 325 14.66 -2.11 22.28
C HIS A 325 15.70 -1.07 22.74
N LEU A 326 15.59 0.18 22.26
CA LEU A 326 16.43 1.29 22.73
C LEU A 326 16.29 1.48 24.26
N PHE A 327 15.06 1.49 24.77
CA PHE A 327 14.81 1.60 26.21
C PHE A 327 15.46 0.47 27.00
N GLU A 328 15.29 -0.77 26.59
CA GLU A 328 15.85 -1.96 27.23
C GLU A 328 17.41 -1.92 27.25
N THR A 329 18.01 -1.36 26.19
CA THR A 329 19.46 -1.15 26.11
C THR A 329 19.96 -0.08 27.09
N LEU A 330 19.19 1.00 27.29
CA LEU A 330 19.61 2.14 28.10
C LEU A 330 19.36 1.96 29.60
N VAL A 331 18.24 1.39 29.97
CA VAL A 331 17.75 1.29 31.36
C VAL A 331 17.94 -0.12 31.92
N GLY A 332 18.06 -1.13 31.05
CA GLY A 332 18.16 -2.55 31.44
C GLY A 332 16.76 -3.15 31.70
N ASP A 333 16.65 -4.46 31.51
CA ASP A 333 15.39 -5.22 31.65
C ASP A 333 15.14 -5.73 33.09
N GLY A 334 16.11 -5.55 33.99
CA GLY A 334 16.21 -6.36 35.20
C GLY A 334 15.48 -5.87 36.45
N ASN A 335 15.06 -4.59 36.54
CA ASN A 335 14.52 -4.02 37.79
C ASN A 335 13.37 -3.03 37.62
N LEU A 336 12.62 -3.11 36.52
CA LEU A 336 11.53 -2.18 36.29
C LEU A 336 10.36 -2.45 37.24
N LYS A 337 10.01 -1.44 38.06
CA LYS A 337 8.87 -1.49 38.97
C LYS A 337 7.57 -1.22 38.20
N GLY A 338 6.96 -2.25 37.65
CA GLY A 338 5.69 -2.17 36.95
C GLY A 338 5.78 -1.38 35.65
N VAL A 339 5.47 -2.04 34.54
CA VAL A 339 5.44 -1.45 33.21
C VAL A 339 4.01 -1.53 32.67
N ILE A 340 3.52 -0.43 32.13
CA ILE A 340 2.29 -0.40 31.34
C ILE A 340 2.69 -0.44 29.87
N GLU A 341 2.13 -1.36 29.10
CA GLU A 341 2.40 -1.45 27.65
C GLU A 341 1.23 -0.89 26.85
N THR A 342 1.49 0.11 26.02
CA THR A 342 0.49 0.65 25.09
C THR A 342 1.15 1.23 23.83
N GLY A 343 0.46 1.11 22.69
CA GLY A 343 0.77 1.84 21.45
C GLY A 343 -0.17 3.02 21.21
N SER A 344 -1.15 3.24 22.07
CA SER A 344 -2.14 4.30 21.95
C SER A 344 -1.63 5.60 22.58
N LEU A 345 -1.50 6.66 21.77
CA LEU A 345 -1.14 8.00 22.26
C LEU A 345 -2.20 8.55 23.22
N VAL A 346 -3.48 8.27 22.98
CA VAL A 346 -4.58 8.71 23.86
C VAL A 346 -4.48 8.06 25.23
N ALA A 347 -4.25 6.75 25.30
CA ALA A 347 -4.04 6.05 26.56
C ALA A 347 -2.76 6.53 27.27
N LEU A 348 -1.66 6.69 26.54
CA LEU A 348 -0.39 7.22 27.05
C LEU A 348 -0.60 8.58 27.71
N ARG A 349 -1.21 9.54 27.02
CA ARG A 349 -1.54 10.87 27.54
C ARG A 349 -2.36 10.77 28.83
N GLY A 350 -3.44 9.97 28.82
CA GLY A 350 -4.32 9.80 29.98
C GLY A 350 -3.58 9.23 31.20
N ILE A 351 -2.64 8.31 31.01
CA ILE A 351 -1.83 7.74 32.09
C ILE A 351 -0.82 8.77 32.62
N LEU A 352 -0.06 9.41 31.73
CA LEU A 352 0.98 10.36 32.14
C LEU A 352 0.42 11.59 32.87
N THR A 353 -0.74 12.10 32.46
CA THR A 353 -1.35 13.29 33.09
C THR A 353 -1.92 13.01 34.48
N GLN A 354 -2.12 11.75 34.87
CA GLN A 354 -2.74 11.36 36.15
C GLN A 354 -1.77 10.60 37.06
N SER A 355 -0.50 10.49 36.69
CA SER A 355 0.43 9.65 37.43
C SER A 355 1.88 10.07 37.25
N ASN A 356 2.77 9.47 38.07
CA ASN A 356 4.23 9.66 37.97
C ASN A 356 4.88 8.59 37.08
N PHE A 357 4.29 8.28 35.94
CA PHE A 357 4.93 7.41 34.94
C PHE A 357 5.76 8.24 33.97
N LEU A 358 6.80 7.63 33.45
CA LEU A 358 7.62 8.15 32.36
C LEU A 358 7.32 7.40 31.07
N THR A 359 7.66 8.00 29.95
CA THR A 359 7.68 7.33 28.64
C THR A 359 8.89 7.78 27.81
N ILE A 360 9.18 7.02 26.77
CA ILE A 360 10.15 7.37 25.73
C ILE A 360 9.41 7.53 24.41
N ILE A 361 9.44 8.72 23.81
CA ILE A 361 8.64 9.09 22.67
C ILE A 361 9.30 10.23 21.87
N SER A 362 8.87 10.45 20.62
CA SER A 362 9.27 11.63 19.85
C SER A 362 8.51 12.89 20.32
N GLN A 363 9.22 14.02 20.42
CA GLN A 363 8.56 15.31 20.66
C GLN A 363 7.52 15.66 19.58
N ARG A 364 7.78 15.30 18.33
CA ARG A 364 6.85 15.53 17.23
C ARG A 364 5.54 14.74 17.40
N GLN A 365 5.62 13.57 18.03
CA GLN A 365 4.44 12.73 18.27
C GLN A 365 3.52 13.29 19.37
N ILE A 366 4.05 14.08 20.29
CA ILE A 366 3.32 14.69 21.41
C ILE A 366 3.26 16.23 21.29
N TYR A 367 3.34 16.73 20.08
CA TYR A 367 3.39 18.17 19.81
C TYR A 367 2.26 18.94 20.50
N TYR A 368 1.01 18.47 20.36
CA TYR A 368 -0.14 19.15 20.93
C TYR A 368 -0.20 19.06 22.46
N GLU A 369 0.25 17.96 23.02
CA GLU A 369 0.34 17.77 24.48
C GLU A 369 1.39 18.69 25.10
N LEU A 370 2.52 18.92 24.43
CA LEU A 370 3.53 19.89 24.86
C LEU A 370 3.02 21.32 24.75
N GLN A 371 2.38 21.69 23.64
CA GLN A 371 1.79 23.03 23.47
C GLN A 371 0.70 23.32 24.50
N ALA A 372 -0.10 22.32 24.86
CA ALA A 372 -1.12 22.42 25.87
C ALA A 372 -0.58 22.40 27.32
N GLY A 373 0.73 22.18 27.51
CA GLY A 373 1.36 22.06 28.82
C GLY A 373 0.89 20.85 29.62
N LEU A 374 0.39 19.80 28.97
CA LEU A 374 -0.05 18.56 29.62
C LEU A 374 1.13 17.62 29.92
N LEU A 375 2.09 17.61 29.03
CA LEU A 375 3.30 16.80 29.11
C LEU A 375 4.54 17.71 29.07
N GLU A 376 5.64 17.21 29.57
CA GLU A 376 6.92 17.91 29.57
C GLU A 376 8.07 16.96 29.26
N VAL A 377 9.09 17.48 28.57
CA VAL A 377 10.32 16.74 28.24
C VAL A 377 11.28 16.84 29.42
N LEU A 378 11.77 15.70 29.85
CA LEU A 378 12.77 15.64 30.94
C LEU A 378 14.20 15.79 30.40
N PRO A 379 15.11 16.44 31.17
CA PRO A 379 16.47 16.77 30.76
C PRO A 379 17.40 15.53 30.83
N PHE A 380 17.18 14.56 29.96
CA PHE A 380 18.02 13.39 29.78
C PHE A 380 18.34 13.16 28.30
N SER A 381 19.62 13.11 27.97
CA SER A 381 20.06 12.84 26.60
C SER A 381 20.03 11.33 26.31
N LEU A 382 19.25 10.95 25.30
CA LEU A 382 19.17 9.55 24.85
C LEU A 382 20.13 9.32 23.67
N GLU A 383 21.33 8.79 23.97
CA GLU A 383 22.29 8.41 22.91
C GLU A 383 21.68 7.31 22.01
N GLY A 384 21.92 7.41 20.69
CA GLY A 384 21.42 6.44 19.73
C GLY A 384 19.89 6.50 19.51
N SER A 385 19.25 7.58 19.92
CA SER A 385 17.80 7.78 19.76
C SER A 385 17.41 8.37 18.41
N GLU A 386 18.38 8.81 17.62
CA GLU A 386 18.18 9.34 16.28
C GLU A 386 17.65 8.24 15.35
N ARG A 387 16.65 8.58 14.58
CA ARG A 387 16.02 7.67 13.61
C ARG A 387 15.57 8.40 12.36
N PRO A 388 15.84 7.85 11.18
CA PRO A 388 15.36 8.43 9.93
C PRO A 388 13.84 8.24 9.81
N ILE A 389 13.15 9.33 9.49
CA ILE A 389 11.73 9.32 9.15
C ILE A 389 11.59 9.55 7.65
N GLY A 390 10.67 8.86 7.03
CA GLY A 390 10.51 8.97 5.60
C GLY A 390 9.32 8.22 5.02
N LEU A 391 9.42 7.98 3.74
CA LEU A 391 8.44 7.30 2.92
C LEU A 391 8.94 5.92 2.53
N THR A 392 8.05 4.96 2.51
CA THR A 392 8.27 3.67 1.83
C THR A 392 7.20 3.51 0.76
N THR A 393 7.60 3.22 -0.47
CA THR A 393 6.72 3.00 -1.62
C THR A 393 7.14 1.73 -2.36
N ARG A 394 6.30 1.22 -3.24
CA ARG A 394 6.74 0.21 -4.22
C ARG A 394 7.78 0.84 -5.15
N ALA A 395 8.81 0.08 -5.51
CA ALA A 395 9.94 0.59 -6.29
C ALA A 395 9.50 1.09 -7.67
N ASP A 396 8.55 0.39 -8.28
CA ASP A 396 7.97 0.66 -9.58
C ASP A 396 6.68 1.50 -9.52
N TRP A 397 6.28 1.99 -8.34
CA TRP A 397 5.06 2.78 -8.19
C TRP A 397 5.14 4.09 -8.99
N GLN A 398 4.11 4.32 -9.79
CA GLN A 398 3.90 5.55 -10.54
C GLN A 398 2.69 6.27 -9.94
N PRO A 399 2.91 7.37 -9.21
CA PRO A 399 1.83 8.11 -8.58
C PRO A 399 0.93 8.81 -9.62
N THR A 400 -0.38 8.87 -9.36
CA THR A 400 -1.32 9.78 -10.04
C THR A 400 -1.04 11.22 -9.60
N ALA A 401 -1.68 12.24 -10.23
CA ALA A 401 -1.47 13.64 -9.85
C ALA A 401 -1.81 13.88 -8.37
N LEU A 402 -2.96 13.35 -7.90
CA LEU A 402 -3.35 13.38 -6.48
C LEU A 402 -2.26 12.82 -5.56
N GLN A 403 -1.70 11.68 -5.92
CA GLN A 403 -0.68 11.00 -5.12
C GLN A 403 0.67 11.75 -5.14
N ALA A 404 1.04 12.32 -6.27
CA ALA A 404 2.25 13.15 -6.42
C ALA A 404 2.16 14.43 -5.60
N ASP A 405 1.01 15.10 -5.62
CA ASP A 405 0.76 16.30 -4.82
C ASP A 405 0.79 16.01 -3.32
N PHE A 406 0.30 14.83 -2.89
CA PHE A 406 0.45 14.42 -1.50
C PHE A 406 1.92 14.30 -1.08
N LEU A 407 2.77 13.72 -1.93
CA LEU A 407 4.20 13.65 -1.65
C LEU A 407 4.83 15.05 -1.50
N SER A 408 4.44 15.99 -2.36
CA SER A 408 4.89 17.37 -2.29
C SER A 408 4.38 18.09 -1.03
N ALA A 409 3.11 17.89 -0.67
CA ALA A 409 2.52 18.45 0.55
C ALA A 409 3.20 17.91 1.82
N LEU A 410 3.56 16.61 1.83
CA LEU A 410 4.34 16.02 2.92
C LEU A 410 5.71 16.70 3.10
N GLU A 411 6.42 16.96 2.01
CA GLU A 411 7.73 17.65 2.06
C GLU A 411 7.60 19.08 2.63
N THR A 412 6.50 19.75 2.31
CA THR A 412 6.20 21.09 2.86
C THR A 412 5.85 21.03 4.35
N ALA A 413 5.08 20.03 4.78
CA ALA A 413 4.67 19.85 6.18
C ALA A 413 5.82 19.52 7.15
N ILE A 414 6.98 19.14 6.63
CA ILE A 414 8.17 18.78 7.41
C ILE A 414 9.02 20.00 7.77
N MET A 415 8.91 21.10 7.03
CA MET A 415 9.66 22.33 7.29
C MET A 415 9.44 22.75 8.75
N PRO A 416 10.49 23.17 9.48
CA PRO A 416 10.32 23.64 10.85
C PRO A 416 9.44 24.91 10.83
N VAL A 417 8.42 24.89 11.67
CA VAL A 417 7.64 26.08 12.02
C VAL A 417 8.45 26.89 13.02
#